data_36b6a0e33b49364fcc77aa96c65e75cb
#
_entry.id   36b6a0e33b49364fcc77aa96c65e75cb
#
_cell.length_a   1.000
_cell.length_b   1.000
_cell.length_c   1.000
_cell.angle_alpha   90.00
_cell.angle_beta   90.00
_cell.angle_gamma   90.00
#
_symmetry.space_group_name_H-M   'P 1'
#
loop_
_entity.id
_entity.type
_entity.pdbx_description
1 polymer ?
#
loop_
_entity_poly.entity_id
_entity_poly.type
_entity_poly.pdbx_seq_one_letter_code
_entity_poly.pdbx_strand_id
1 'polypeptide(L)'
;VRLADQIRRMCISRKENVVIEGTLTWNGQGPRIFRELADSEYTDVEVYGVDIEAAAAREQALIRWWQGRLDWVTGADQLGGRFTPADAIDICYTRAGQSICTAHALQFIDTAQSGEIPYVHVTILRRQTTGALEVAEERFYRQ
;
A
#
# COMPACT_ATOMS: atom_id res chain seq x y z
N VAL A 1 9.48 13.23 -1.04
CA VAL A 1 8.84 12.65 -2.24
C VAL A 1 9.86 12.52 -3.37
N ARG A 2 10.55 13.59 -3.81
CA ARG A 2 11.51 13.52 -4.94
C ARG A 2 12.69 12.56 -4.69
N LEU A 3 13.25 12.53 -3.47
CA LEU A 3 14.39 11.65 -3.15
C LEU A 3 13.98 10.17 -3.18
N ALA A 4 12.86 9.81 -2.58
CA ALA A 4 12.35 8.45 -2.61
C ALA A 4 12.07 7.97 -4.05
N ASP A 5 11.47 8.83 -4.89
CA ASP A 5 11.25 8.51 -6.30
C ASP A 5 12.57 8.33 -7.08
N GLN A 6 13.60 9.13 -6.79
CA GLN A 6 14.91 8.98 -7.41
C GLN A 6 15.59 7.67 -6.98
N ILE A 7 15.57 7.34 -5.69
CA ILE A 7 16.11 6.08 -5.15
C ILE A 7 15.38 4.90 -5.80
N ARG A 8 14.05 4.91 -5.82
CA ARG A 8 13.26 3.84 -6.46
C ARG A 8 13.68 3.63 -7.91
N ARG A 9 13.73 4.69 -8.73
CA ARG A 9 14.15 4.60 -10.13
C ARG A 9 15.56 4.06 -10.29
N MET A 10 16.47 4.46 -9.42
CA MET A 10 17.85 3.98 -9.43
C MET A 10 17.90 2.48 -9.11
N CYS A 11 17.17 2.01 -8.10
CA CYS A 11 17.11 0.58 -7.76
C CYS A 11 16.45 -0.22 -8.89
N ILE A 12 15.34 0.27 -9.46
CA ILE A 12 14.67 -0.37 -10.60
C ILE A 12 15.62 -0.46 -11.82
N SER A 13 16.32 0.63 -12.17
CA SER A 13 17.25 0.62 -13.30
C SER A 13 18.44 -0.34 -13.14
N ARG A 14 18.76 -0.70 -11.89
CA ARG A 14 19.79 -1.69 -11.55
C ARG A 14 19.25 -3.11 -11.42
N LYS A 15 17.95 -3.30 -11.64
CA LYS A 15 17.26 -4.59 -11.46
C LYS A 15 17.42 -5.15 -10.04
N GLU A 16 17.47 -4.27 -9.04
CA GLU A 16 17.54 -4.67 -7.64
C GLU A 16 16.15 -5.11 -7.17
N ASN A 17 16.08 -6.04 -6.20
CA ASN A 17 14.81 -6.34 -5.55
C ASN A 17 14.36 -5.11 -4.75
N VAL A 18 13.14 -4.64 -5.01
CA VAL A 18 12.62 -3.42 -4.40
C VAL A 18 11.31 -3.67 -3.67
N VAL A 19 11.14 -3.02 -2.53
CA VAL A 19 9.85 -2.94 -1.84
C VAL A 19 9.35 -1.50 -1.98
N ILE A 20 8.17 -1.35 -2.56
CA ILE A 20 7.52 -0.04 -2.77
C ILE A 20 6.32 0.05 -1.84
N GLU A 21 6.42 0.90 -0.81
CA GLU A 21 5.33 1.15 0.10
C GLU A 21 4.48 2.33 -0.39
N GLY A 22 3.16 2.21 -0.26
CA GLY A 22 2.22 3.27 -0.62
C GLY A 22 0.77 2.88 -0.33
N THR A 23 -0.12 3.86 -0.38
CA THR A 23 -1.55 3.64 -0.11
C THR A 23 -2.35 3.22 -1.34
N LEU A 24 -1.83 3.40 -2.54
CA LEU A 24 -2.54 3.21 -3.81
C LEU A 24 -3.86 3.99 -3.91
N THR A 25 -4.01 5.09 -3.18
CA THR A 25 -5.23 5.91 -3.18
C THR A 25 -5.50 6.54 -4.54
N TRP A 26 -4.44 6.92 -5.26
CA TRP A 26 -4.55 7.44 -6.61
C TRP A 26 -4.58 6.30 -7.64
N ASN A 27 -5.64 6.23 -8.46
CA ASN A 27 -5.86 5.17 -9.44
C ASN A 27 -4.75 5.02 -10.50
N GLY A 28 -3.97 6.07 -10.77
CA GLY A 28 -2.82 6.03 -11.68
C GLY A 28 -1.53 5.50 -11.07
N GLN A 29 -1.47 5.30 -9.76
CA GLN A 29 -0.24 4.89 -9.06
C GLN A 29 0.17 3.45 -9.40
N GLY A 30 -0.77 2.52 -9.31
CA GLY A 30 -0.55 1.12 -9.65
C GLY A 30 -0.09 0.93 -11.10
N PRO A 31 -0.84 1.42 -12.10
CA PRO A 31 -0.45 1.35 -13.51
C PRO A 31 0.91 1.99 -13.81
N ARG A 32 1.24 3.10 -13.13
CA ARG A 32 2.56 3.73 -13.28
C ARG A 32 3.69 2.85 -12.76
N ILE A 33 3.53 2.28 -11.57
CA ILE A 33 4.52 1.37 -10.97
C ILE A 33 4.67 0.14 -11.85
N PHE A 34 3.57 -0.46 -12.29
CA PHE A 34 3.59 -1.63 -13.16
C PHE A 34 4.38 -1.37 -14.44
N ARG A 35 4.13 -0.24 -15.10
CA ARG A 35 4.86 0.13 -16.32
C ARG A 35 6.35 0.33 -16.06
N GLU A 36 6.73 1.03 -14.97
CA GLU A 36 8.14 1.21 -14.60
C GLU A 36 8.85 -0.15 -14.41
N LEU A 37 8.16 -1.14 -13.83
CA LEU A 37 8.70 -2.49 -13.63
C LEU A 37 8.76 -3.28 -14.95
N ALA A 38 7.72 -3.22 -15.76
CA ALA A 38 7.67 -3.87 -17.07
C ALA A 38 8.75 -3.33 -18.02
N ASP A 39 8.88 -2.00 -18.12
CA ASP A 39 9.92 -1.34 -18.94
C ASP A 39 11.36 -1.71 -18.48
N SER A 40 11.49 -2.12 -17.23
CA SER A 40 12.76 -2.59 -16.65
C SER A 40 12.86 -4.12 -16.62
N GLU A 41 11.98 -4.84 -17.33
CA GLU A 41 12.01 -6.29 -17.50
C GLU A 41 11.98 -7.08 -16.19
N TYR A 42 11.22 -6.60 -15.18
CA TYR A 42 10.91 -7.42 -14.01
C TYR A 42 9.98 -8.56 -14.38
N THR A 43 10.25 -9.74 -13.86
CA THR A 43 9.51 -10.97 -14.16
C THR A 43 8.50 -11.35 -13.10
N ASP A 44 8.70 -10.84 -11.89
CA ASP A 44 7.92 -11.20 -10.71
C ASP A 44 7.52 -9.95 -9.95
N VAL A 45 6.22 -9.83 -9.67
CA VAL A 45 5.67 -8.74 -8.86
C VAL A 45 4.72 -9.32 -7.81
N GLU A 46 5.01 -9.05 -6.56
CA GLU A 46 4.13 -9.37 -5.45
C GLU A 46 3.52 -8.09 -4.86
N VAL A 47 2.20 -8.09 -4.71
CA VAL A 47 1.44 -6.98 -4.14
C VAL A 47 0.75 -7.44 -2.86
N TYR A 48 1.09 -6.82 -1.75
CA TYR A 48 0.44 -7.07 -0.46
C TYR A 48 -0.42 -5.86 -0.09
N GLY A 49 -1.73 -6.04 -0.07
CA GLY A 49 -2.69 -5.04 0.41
C GLY A 49 -3.13 -5.37 1.83
N VAL A 50 -3.20 -4.35 2.70
CA VAL A 50 -3.80 -4.51 4.04
C VAL A 50 -5.15 -3.81 4.03
N ASP A 51 -6.21 -4.60 4.11
CA ASP A 51 -7.59 -4.12 4.19
C ASP A 51 -8.00 -3.94 5.66
N ILE A 52 -8.59 -2.80 5.96
CA ILE A 52 -9.11 -2.46 7.28
C ILE A 52 -10.39 -1.65 7.12
N GLU A 53 -11.33 -1.82 8.02
CA GLU A 53 -12.56 -1.02 8.04
C GLU A 53 -12.26 0.47 8.33
N ALA A 54 -13.01 1.38 7.69
CA ALA A 54 -12.82 2.82 7.82
C ALA A 54 -12.84 3.33 9.27
N ALA A 55 -13.76 2.79 10.09
CA ALA A 55 -13.86 3.14 11.50
C ALA A 55 -12.59 2.74 12.27
N ALA A 56 -12.10 1.52 12.06
CA ALA A 56 -10.88 1.02 12.69
C ALA A 56 -9.64 1.79 12.21
N ALA A 57 -9.59 2.17 10.92
CA ALA A 57 -8.50 2.99 10.38
C ALA A 57 -8.43 4.36 11.07
N ARG A 58 -9.58 5.03 11.29
CA ARG A 58 -9.64 6.32 12.02
C ARG A 58 -9.19 6.17 13.47
N GLU A 59 -9.71 5.16 14.16
CA GLU A 59 -9.35 4.88 15.55
C GLU A 59 -7.83 4.62 15.69
N GLN A 60 -7.27 3.76 14.86
CA GLN A 60 -5.84 3.47 14.88
C GLN A 60 -4.98 4.69 14.57
N ALA A 61 -5.40 5.55 13.63
CA ALA A 61 -4.69 6.79 13.32
C ALA A 61 -4.65 7.73 14.52
N LEU A 62 -5.77 7.85 15.25
CA LEU A 62 -5.88 8.65 16.46
C LEU A 62 -5.01 8.09 17.60
N ILE A 63 -5.08 6.78 17.83
CA ILE A 63 -4.27 6.10 18.87
C ILE A 63 -2.77 6.29 18.59
N ARG A 64 -2.31 6.08 17.32
CA ARG A 64 -0.91 6.27 16.95
C ARG A 64 -0.45 7.72 17.15
N TRP A 65 -1.28 8.68 16.77
CA TRP A 65 -0.97 10.09 17.00
C TRP A 65 -0.84 10.40 18.48
N TRP A 66 -1.80 9.94 19.30
CA TRP A 66 -1.78 10.18 20.73
C TRP A 66 -0.58 9.53 21.41
N GLN A 67 -0.30 8.27 21.07
CA GLN A 67 0.87 7.58 21.61
C GLN A 67 2.18 8.31 21.26
N GLY A 68 2.34 8.73 20.03
CA GLY A 68 3.52 9.50 19.61
C GLY A 68 3.64 10.85 20.34
N ARG A 69 2.51 11.48 20.73
CA ARG A 69 2.52 12.68 21.60
C ARG A 69 3.02 12.36 23.00
N LEU A 70 2.60 11.25 23.56
CA LEU A 70 3.07 10.80 24.88
C LEU A 70 4.57 10.46 24.84
N ASP A 71 5.00 9.75 23.82
CA ASP A 71 6.40 9.38 23.61
C ASP A 71 7.29 10.62 23.45
N TRP A 72 6.79 11.66 22.76
CA TRP A 72 7.49 12.94 22.66
C TRP A 72 7.62 13.65 24.01
N VAL A 73 6.56 13.68 24.80
CA VAL A 73 6.58 14.31 26.14
C VAL A 73 7.57 13.62 27.09
N THR A 74 7.71 12.30 26.97
CA THR A 74 8.65 11.49 27.77
C THR A 74 10.08 11.46 27.18
N GLY A 75 10.29 12.06 26.00
CA GLY A 75 11.58 12.05 25.30
C GLY A 75 11.91 10.72 24.60
N ALA A 76 10.96 9.79 24.50
CA ALA A 76 11.13 8.51 23.82
C ALA A 76 11.08 8.65 22.30
N ASP A 77 10.36 9.64 21.78
CA ASP A 77 10.30 9.99 20.34
C ASP A 77 10.54 11.50 20.15
N GLN A 78 11.34 11.85 19.15
CA GLN A 78 11.65 13.25 18.83
C GLN A 78 10.64 13.89 17.85
N LEU A 79 9.80 13.11 17.17
CA LEU A 79 8.90 13.57 16.12
C LEU A 79 7.47 13.88 16.60
N GLY A 80 7.05 13.35 17.75
CA GLY A 80 5.82 13.72 18.44
C GLY A 80 4.53 13.18 17.83
N GLY A 81 4.58 12.09 17.08
CA GLY A 81 3.43 11.47 16.46
C GLY A 81 2.86 12.25 15.26
N ARG A 82 2.45 11.54 14.23
CA ARG A 82 1.87 12.14 13.02
C ARG A 82 0.35 12.12 13.09
N PHE A 83 -0.27 13.30 13.10
CA PHE A 83 -1.71 13.43 12.98
C PHE A 83 -2.16 13.16 11.53
N THR A 84 -3.14 12.28 11.37
CA THR A 84 -3.80 12.02 10.09
C THR A 84 -5.25 12.50 10.20
N PRO A 85 -5.66 13.55 9.47
CA PRO A 85 -7.04 14.01 9.47
C PRO A 85 -8.02 12.93 9.01
N ALA A 86 -9.24 12.96 9.52
CA ALA A 86 -10.26 11.96 9.19
C ALA A 86 -10.59 11.96 7.69
N ASP A 87 -10.68 13.13 7.07
CA ASP A 87 -10.93 13.27 5.62
C ASP A 87 -9.83 12.63 4.76
N ALA A 88 -8.56 12.68 5.22
CA ALA A 88 -7.46 11.99 4.54
C ALA A 88 -7.57 10.46 4.61
N ILE A 89 -8.30 9.94 5.60
CA ILE A 89 -8.63 8.52 5.69
C ILE A 89 -9.87 8.22 4.83
N ASP A 90 -10.87 9.09 4.89
CA ASP A 90 -12.16 8.90 4.24
C ASP A 90 -12.03 8.81 2.71
N ILE A 91 -11.10 9.55 2.10
CA ILE A 91 -10.81 9.45 0.66
C ILE A 91 -10.27 8.07 0.24
N CYS A 92 -9.83 7.24 1.17
CA CYS A 92 -9.39 5.87 0.89
C CYS A 92 -10.55 4.87 0.79
N TYR A 93 -11.79 5.33 1.01
CA TYR A 93 -12.98 4.48 1.03
C TYR A 93 -14.07 5.01 0.11
N THR A 94 -14.84 4.09 -0.48
CA THR A 94 -16.07 4.44 -1.20
C THR A 94 -17.17 4.84 -0.22
N ARG A 95 -18.27 5.42 -0.72
CA ARG A 95 -19.47 5.70 0.09
C ARG A 95 -20.08 4.44 0.73
N ALA A 96 -19.85 3.26 0.14
CA ALA A 96 -20.26 1.97 0.67
C ALA A 96 -19.27 1.39 1.70
N GLY A 97 -18.20 2.12 2.05
CA GLY A 97 -17.19 1.70 3.03
C GLY A 97 -16.15 0.72 2.48
N GLN A 98 -16.11 0.48 1.17
CA GLN A 98 -15.10 -0.39 0.56
C GLN A 98 -13.78 0.35 0.37
N SER A 99 -12.66 -0.33 0.63
CA SER A 99 -11.33 0.23 0.44
C SER A 99 -11.02 0.43 -1.05
N ILE A 100 -10.75 1.68 -1.42
CA ILE A 100 -10.28 2.03 -2.76
C ILE A 100 -8.85 1.50 -2.98
N CYS A 101 -8.03 1.52 -1.94
CA CYS A 101 -6.65 1.03 -1.99
C CYS A 101 -6.60 -0.47 -2.31
N THR A 102 -7.49 -1.27 -1.70
CA THR A 102 -7.64 -2.70 -1.98
C THR A 102 -8.10 -2.94 -3.43
N ALA A 103 -9.09 -2.18 -3.90
CA ALA A 103 -9.54 -2.28 -5.29
C ALA A 103 -8.42 -1.97 -6.28
N HIS A 104 -7.60 -0.94 -6.02
CA HIS A 104 -6.45 -0.60 -6.86
C HIS A 104 -5.32 -1.63 -6.78
N ALA A 105 -5.12 -2.30 -5.64
CA ALA A 105 -4.17 -3.41 -5.53
C ALA A 105 -4.61 -4.60 -6.40
N LEU A 106 -5.89 -4.95 -6.40
CA LEU A 106 -6.43 -6.03 -7.23
C LEU A 106 -6.33 -5.75 -8.75
N GLN A 107 -6.35 -4.47 -9.17
CA GLN A 107 -6.17 -4.08 -10.57
C GLN A 107 -4.80 -4.46 -11.15
N PHE A 108 -3.79 -4.79 -10.32
CA PHE A 108 -2.52 -5.31 -10.82
C PHE A 108 -2.70 -6.61 -11.61
N ILE A 109 -3.66 -7.46 -11.22
CA ILE A 109 -3.98 -8.69 -11.97
C ILE A 109 -4.56 -8.37 -13.35
N ASP A 110 -5.49 -7.40 -13.43
CA ASP A 110 -6.07 -6.99 -14.72
C ASP A 110 -4.99 -6.38 -15.62
N THR A 111 -4.09 -5.57 -15.06
CA THR A 111 -2.96 -5.01 -15.80
C THR A 111 -1.99 -6.08 -16.27
N ALA A 112 -1.75 -7.12 -15.45
CA ALA A 112 -0.87 -8.24 -15.78
C ALA A 112 -1.35 -9.04 -17.00
N GLN A 113 -2.64 -9.03 -17.31
CA GLN A 113 -3.20 -9.68 -18.50
C GLN A 113 -2.65 -9.11 -19.81
N SER A 114 -2.00 -7.95 -19.81
CA SER A 114 -1.22 -7.45 -20.95
C SER A 114 -0.04 -8.34 -21.30
N GLY A 115 0.42 -9.19 -20.35
CA GLY A 115 1.54 -10.12 -20.56
C GLY A 115 2.92 -9.48 -20.47
N GLU A 116 3.02 -8.21 -20.05
CA GLU A 116 4.30 -7.49 -19.93
C GLU A 116 5.15 -7.99 -18.75
N ILE A 117 4.50 -8.49 -17.68
CA ILE A 117 5.16 -9.11 -16.54
C ILE A 117 4.66 -10.56 -16.42
N PRO A 118 5.54 -11.57 -16.51
CA PRO A 118 5.15 -12.99 -16.55
C PRO A 118 4.45 -13.50 -15.29
N TYR A 119 4.79 -12.96 -14.11
CA TYR A 119 4.19 -13.39 -12.86
C TYR A 119 3.78 -12.19 -12.00
N VAL A 120 2.51 -12.14 -11.63
CA VAL A 120 1.97 -11.15 -10.71
C VAL A 120 1.10 -11.85 -9.68
N HIS A 121 1.38 -11.62 -8.42
CA HIS A 121 0.63 -12.17 -7.30
C HIS A 121 0.12 -11.03 -6.40
N VAL A 122 -1.15 -11.06 -6.08
CA VAL A 122 -1.80 -10.07 -5.20
C VAL A 122 -2.44 -10.79 -4.02
N THR A 123 -2.00 -10.42 -2.83
CA THR A 123 -2.56 -10.92 -1.57
C THR A 123 -3.17 -9.77 -0.79
N ILE A 124 -4.44 -9.87 -0.48
CA ILE A 124 -5.14 -8.92 0.40
C ILE A 124 -5.25 -9.54 1.79
N LEU A 125 -4.62 -8.88 2.74
CA LEU A 125 -4.67 -9.24 4.15
C LEU A 125 -5.73 -8.39 4.85
N ARG A 126 -6.60 -9.02 5.64
CA ARG A 126 -7.57 -8.34 6.49
C ARG A 126 -7.15 -8.44 7.94
N ARG A 127 -7.21 -7.31 8.64
CA ARG A 127 -6.97 -7.29 10.07
C ARG A 127 -8.25 -7.64 10.82
N GLN A 128 -8.19 -8.69 11.61
CA GLN A 128 -9.26 -9.09 12.52
C GLN A 128 -9.33 -8.19 13.75
N THR A 129 -10.46 -8.21 14.45
CA THR A 129 -10.63 -7.51 15.75
C THR A 129 -9.63 -7.96 16.81
N THR A 130 -9.14 -9.19 16.73
CA THR A 130 -8.07 -9.75 17.58
C THR A 130 -6.69 -9.15 17.30
N GLY A 131 -6.54 -8.39 16.21
CA GLY A 131 -5.27 -7.85 15.72
C GLY A 131 -4.51 -8.81 14.78
N ALA A 132 -4.94 -10.06 14.65
CA ALA A 132 -4.36 -11.00 13.70
C ALA A 132 -4.65 -10.58 12.25
N LEU A 133 -3.74 -10.96 11.34
CA LEU A 133 -3.93 -10.82 9.90
C LEU A 133 -4.37 -12.16 9.32
N GLU A 134 -5.35 -12.13 8.44
CA GLU A 134 -5.79 -13.28 7.65
C GLU A 134 -5.76 -12.93 6.16
N VAL A 135 -5.56 -13.91 5.31
CA VAL A 135 -5.69 -13.74 3.86
C VAL A 135 -7.19 -13.64 3.53
N ALA A 136 -7.61 -12.46 3.11
CA ALA A 136 -9.00 -12.20 2.73
C ALA A 136 -9.24 -12.52 1.25
N GLU A 137 -8.24 -12.27 0.42
CA GLU A 137 -8.31 -12.53 -1.02
C GLU A 137 -6.89 -12.75 -1.56
N GLU A 138 -6.77 -13.66 -2.51
CA GLU A 138 -5.53 -13.98 -3.19
C GLU A 138 -5.81 -14.18 -4.67
N ARG A 139 -5.04 -13.50 -5.53
CA ARG A 139 -5.13 -13.63 -6.97
C ARG A 139 -3.73 -13.68 -7.58
N PHE A 140 -3.60 -14.43 -8.64
CA PHE A 140 -2.34 -14.49 -9.37
C PHE A 140 -2.58 -14.52 -10.87
N TYR A 141 -1.63 -13.98 -11.61
CA TYR A 141 -1.46 -14.11 -13.05
C TYR A 141 -0.13 -14.80 -13.33
N ARG A 142 -0.14 -15.76 -14.20
CA ARG A 142 1.07 -16.45 -14.70
C ARG A 142 0.93 -16.70 -16.20
N GLN A 143 1.92 -16.25 -16.95
CA GLN A 143 2.05 -16.51 -18.36
C GLN A 143 2.56 -17.93 -18.65
#